data_0c477884b3ce99a5d970b07b2a8ddf63
#
_entry.id   0c477884b3ce99a5d970b07b2a8ddf63
#
_cell.length_a   1.000
_cell.length_b   1.000
_cell.length_c   1.000
_cell.angle_alpha   90.00
_cell.angle_beta   90.00
_cell.angle_gamma   90.00
#
_symmetry.space_group_name_H-M   'P 1'
#
loop_
_entity.id
_entity.type
_entity.pdbx_description
1 polymer ?
#
loop_
_entity_poly.entity_id
_entity_poly.type
_entity_poly.pdbx_seq_one_letter_code
_entity_poly.pdbx_strand_id
1 'polypeptide(L)'
;MIAYKGTDLNGKCRGMQYEVGKEYTADGDVSCCQNGLHACEAPLDVFSYYPPASSRYFEIEASGDINHGGDDTKLAARTLKIKAEIGIPGIVKAQIEYVKKKIGFDEAIRRANKEKENHATGYRGAASATGYQGAASATGNR
;
A
#
# COMPACT_ATOMS: atom_id res chain seq x y z
N MET A 1 5.16 -9.66 -7.68
CA MET A 1 4.30 -8.96 -6.70
C MET A 1 4.51 -7.46 -6.79
N ILE A 2 3.51 -6.68 -6.50
CA ILE A 2 3.63 -5.22 -6.43
C ILE A 2 4.24 -4.84 -5.09
N ALA A 3 5.22 -3.94 -5.13
CA ALA A 3 5.87 -3.40 -3.95
C ALA A 3 6.28 -1.96 -4.23
N TYR A 4 6.96 -1.34 -3.26
CA TYR A 4 7.26 0.09 -3.31
C TYR A 4 8.71 0.32 -2.97
N LYS A 5 9.31 1.26 -3.69
CA LYS A 5 10.74 1.53 -3.57
C LYS A 5 10.99 3.02 -3.42
N GLY A 6 11.90 3.38 -2.52
CA GLY A 6 12.43 4.72 -2.40
C GLY A 6 13.81 4.83 -3.04
N THR A 7 14.13 6.02 -3.49
CA THR A 7 15.46 6.39 -3.96
C THR A 7 15.79 7.78 -3.44
N ASP A 8 17.04 8.21 -3.63
CA ASP A 8 17.37 9.62 -3.43
C ASP A 8 16.73 10.50 -4.52
N LEU A 9 16.94 11.80 -4.45
CA LEU A 9 16.36 12.74 -5.43
C LEU A 9 16.87 12.53 -6.85
N ASN A 10 17.99 11.83 -7.01
CA ASN A 10 18.55 11.53 -8.31
C ASN A 10 18.09 10.17 -8.86
N GLY A 11 17.20 9.48 -8.15
CA GLY A 11 16.74 8.15 -8.55
C GLY A 11 17.71 7.03 -8.22
N LYS A 12 18.66 7.27 -7.32
CA LYS A 12 19.67 6.27 -6.94
C LYS A 12 19.35 5.62 -5.61
N CYS A 13 19.66 4.35 -5.52
CA CYS A 13 19.60 3.57 -4.30
C CYS A 13 20.79 2.61 -4.29
N ARG A 14 21.63 2.71 -3.27
CA ARG A 14 22.82 1.87 -3.11
C ARG A 14 23.71 1.87 -4.36
N GLY A 15 23.89 3.04 -4.95
CA GLY A 15 24.74 3.20 -6.13
C GLY A 15 24.13 2.80 -7.46
N MET A 16 22.92 2.25 -7.45
CA MET A 16 22.23 1.86 -8.68
C MET A 16 21.24 2.95 -9.09
N GLN A 17 21.24 3.30 -10.38
CA GLN A 17 20.32 4.27 -10.96
C GLN A 17 19.04 3.56 -11.41
N TYR A 18 17.89 3.99 -10.90
CA TYR A 18 16.59 3.44 -11.26
C TYR A 18 15.82 4.40 -12.16
N GLU A 19 15.16 3.86 -13.18
CA GLU A 19 14.38 4.64 -14.15
C GLU A 19 13.06 3.93 -14.43
N VAL A 20 11.99 4.72 -14.59
CA VAL A 20 10.67 4.18 -14.91
C VAL A 20 10.71 3.43 -16.25
N GLY A 21 10.07 2.28 -16.27
CA GLY A 21 9.99 1.42 -17.45
C GLY A 21 11.13 0.43 -17.58
N LYS A 22 12.16 0.53 -16.76
CA LYS A 22 13.30 -0.39 -16.82
C LYS A 22 13.21 -1.50 -15.80
N GLU A 23 13.89 -2.59 -16.10
CA GLU A 23 13.97 -3.76 -15.27
C GLU A 23 15.41 -3.98 -14.83
N TYR A 24 15.60 -4.39 -13.59
CA TYR A 24 16.91 -4.60 -12.99
C TYR A 24 16.95 -5.99 -12.36
N THR A 25 18.10 -6.65 -12.47
CA THR A 25 18.31 -8.01 -11.96
C THR A 25 19.55 -8.05 -11.09
N ALA A 26 19.44 -8.67 -9.92
CA ALA A 26 20.57 -8.89 -9.03
C ALA A 26 21.22 -10.24 -9.28
N ASP A 27 22.53 -10.29 -9.10
CA ASP A 27 23.29 -11.54 -9.18
C ASP A 27 23.43 -12.17 -7.79
N GLY A 28 23.75 -13.45 -7.76
CA GLY A 28 24.00 -14.18 -6.51
C GLY A 28 22.72 -14.53 -5.76
N ASP A 29 22.89 -15.01 -4.54
CA ASP A 29 21.77 -15.40 -3.70
C ASP A 29 21.04 -14.17 -3.14
N VAL A 30 19.71 -14.20 -3.17
CA VAL A 30 18.91 -13.09 -2.67
C VAL A 30 18.75 -13.24 -1.16
N SER A 31 19.15 -12.18 -0.44
CA SER A 31 19.06 -12.16 1.02
C SER A 31 18.74 -10.73 1.47
N CYS A 32 17.69 -10.57 2.22
CA CYS A 32 17.27 -9.26 2.69
C CYS A 32 18.39 -8.57 3.49
N CYS A 33 18.62 -7.31 3.19
CA CYS A 33 19.65 -6.46 3.78
C CYS A 33 21.09 -6.77 3.37
N GLN A 34 21.32 -7.82 2.59
CA GLN A 34 22.66 -8.18 2.14
C GLN A 34 22.78 -8.14 0.62
N ASN A 35 22.00 -8.94 -0.08
CA ASN A 35 22.06 -9.01 -1.53
C ASN A 35 20.66 -9.07 -2.13
N GLY A 36 20.51 -8.47 -3.30
CA GLY A 36 19.23 -8.38 -3.98
C GLY A 36 18.77 -6.93 -4.10
N LEU A 37 17.66 -6.75 -4.78
CA LEU A 37 17.07 -5.44 -5.00
C LEU A 37 15.96 -5.22 -3.97
N HIS A 38 16.07 -4.17 -3.16
CA HIS A 38 15.22 -3.98 -2.00
C HIS A 38 13.99 -3.14 -2.30
N ALA A 39 12.89 -3.50 -1.68
CA ALA A 39 11.62 -2.77 -1.74
C ALA A 39 10.80 -3.08 -0.48
N CYS A 40 9.65 -2.47 -0.33
CA CYS A 40 8.72 -2.76 0.78
C CYS A 40 7.35 -3.13 0.21
N GLU A 41 6.73 -4.14 0.79
CA GLU A 41 5.39 -4.54 0.41
C GLU A 41 4.36 -3.50 0.87
N ALA A 42 4.46 -3.04 2.11
CA ALA A 42 3.61 -1.96 2.60
C ALA A 42 4.19 -0.60 2.17
N PRO A 43 3.41 0.22 1.46
CA PRO A 43 3.94 1.48 0.92
C PRO A 43 4.59 2.42 1.93
N LEU A 44 3.98 2.62 3.09
CA LEU A 44 4.52 3.55 4.09
C LEU A 44 5.83 3.09 4.72
N ASP A 45 6.15 1.81 4.68
CA ASP A 45 7.41 1.30 5.24
C ASP A 45 8.62 1.88 4.50
N VAL A 46 8.43 2.32 3.26
CA VAL A 46 9.50 2.97 2.49
C VAL A 46 10.03 4.23 3.18
N PHE A 47 9.18 4.95 3.91
CA PHE A 47 9.58 6.18 4.61
C PHE A 47 10.62 5.93 5.71
N SER A 48 10.70 4.72 6.24
CA SER A 48 11.73 4.37 7.23
C SER A 48 13.12 4.29 6.63
N TYR A 49 13.22 4.09 5.32
CA TYR A 49 14.50 3.97 4.61
C TYR A 49 14.81 5.20 3.77
N TYR A 50 13.79 5.86 3.27
CA TYR A 50 13.90 7.03 2.39
C TYR A 50 12.93 8.10 2.88
N PRO A 51 13.42 9.10 3.64
CA PRO A 51 12.54 10.11 4.23
C PRO A 51 11.89 11.01 3.18
N PRO A 52 10.63 11.40 3.40
CA PRO A 52 9.84 12.14 2.40
C PRO A 52 10.48 13.42 1.88
N ALA A 53 11.23 14.13 2.72
CA ALA A 53 11.78 15.44 2.34
C ALA A 53 12.88 15.34 1.28
N SER A 54 13.49 14.19 1.09
CA SER A 54 14.68 14.05 0.26
C SER A 54 14.67 12.82 -0.63
N SER A 55 13.49 12.30 -0.96
CA SER A 55 13.40 11.03 -1.66
C SER A 55 12.36 11.05 -2.78
N ARG A 56 12.51 10.10 -3.70
CA ARG A 56 11.52 9.80 -4.74
C ARG A 56 10.97 8.40 -4.50
N TYR A 57 9.72 8.17 -4.87
CA TYR A 57 9.04 6.91 -4.60
C TYR A 57 8.43 6.33 -5.86
N PHE A 58 8.52 4.98 -5.96
CA PHE A 58 8.12 4.27 -7.15
C PHE A 58 7.28 3.04 -6.78
N GLU A 59 6.25 2.80 -7.58
CA GLU A 59 5.60 1.51 -7.62
C GLU A 59 6.43 0.59 -8.50
N ILE A 60 6.71 -0.62 -8.00
CA ILE A 60 7.54 -1.59 -8.71
C ILE A 60 6.87 -2.95 -8.74
N GLU A 61 7.33 -3.78 -9.65
CA GLU A 61 6.98 -5.20 -9.67
C GLU A 61 8.22 -6.01 -9.32
N ALA A 62 8.13 -6.80 -8.25
CA ALA A 62 9.20 -7.68 -7.81
C ALA A 62 8.92 -9.10 -8.29
N SER A 63 9.95 -9.78 -8.78
CA SER A 63 9.82 -11.15 -9.28
C SER A 63 11.11 -11.95 -9.08
N GLY A 64 11.04 -13.24 -9.42
CA GLY A 64 12.12 -14.17 -9.18
C GLY A 64 12.19 -14.55 -7.71
N ASP A 65 13.37 -14.82 -7.22
CA ASP A 65 13.57 -15.13 -5.81
C ASP A 65 13.26 -13.91 -4.97
N ILE A 66 12.42 -14.06 -3.96
CA ILE A 66 12.04 -12.96 -3.05
C ILE A 66 12.30 -13.43 -1.62
N ASN A 67 13.03 -12.65 -0.88
CA ASN A 67 13.38 -12.91 0.50
C ASN A 67 12.84 -11.78 1.38
N HIS A 68 11.94 -12.12 2.30
CA HIS A 68 11.40 -11.18 3.28
C HIS A 68 12.29 -11.18 4.52
N GLY A 69 12.39 -10.05 5.19
CA GLY A 69 13.19 -9.99 6.39
C GLY A 69 12.84 -8.80 7.26
N GLY A 70 13.24 -8.89 8.52
CA GLY A 70 13.07 -7.82 9.47
C GLY A 70 11.69 -7.73 10.09
N ASP A 71 11.47 -6.65 10.81
CA ASP A 71 10.25 -6.40 11.57
C ASP A 71 9.18 -5.67 10.76
N ASP A 72 9.53 -5.24 9.55
CA ASP A 72 8.61 -4.55 8.65
C ASP A 72 8.41 -5.37 7.37
N THR A 73 7.86 -4.76 6.33
CA THR A 73 7.56 -5.45 5.08
C THR A 73 8.67 -5.37 4.04
N LYS A 74 9.88 -5.03 4.45
CA LYS A 74 11.03 -4.99 3.57
C LYS A 74 11.32 -6.35 2.94
N LEU A 75 11.65 -6.31 1.67
CA LEU A 75 12.02 -7.51 0.92
C LEU A 75 13.22 -7.25 0.03
N ALA A 76 13.89 -8.33 -0.34
CA ALA A 76 14.89 -8.32 -1.40
C ALA A 76 14.39 -9.23 -2.51
N ALA A 77 14.53 -8.79 -3.74
CA ALA A 77 14.08 -9.54 -4.91
C ALA A 77 15.20 -9.74 -5.93
N ARG A 78 15.07 -10.79 -6.71
CA ARG A 78 15.98 -11.04 -7.85
C ARG A 78 15.82 -9.97 -8.91
N THR A 79 14.58 -9.61 -9.22
CA THR A 79 14.26 -8.70 -10.31
C THR A 79 13.25 -7.65 -9.85
N LEU A 80 13.50 -6.40 -10.18
CA LEU A 80 12.57 -5.29 -10.01
C LEU A 80 12.32 -4.59 -11.33
N LYS A 81 11.06 -4.42 -11.67
CA LYS A 81 10.65 -3.58 -12.79
C LYS A 81 10.03 -2.30 -12.24
N ILE A 82 10.55 -1.15 -12.62
CA ILE A 82 10.05 0.14 -12.16
C ILE A 82 8.82 0.52 -13.00
N LYS A 83 7.65 0.52 -12.37
CA LYS A 83 6.39 0.73 -13.10
C LYS A 83 6.03 2.19 -13.22
N ALA A 84 6.10 2.93 -12.15
CA ALA A 84 5.71 4.33 -12.14
C ALA A 84 6.33 5.07 -10.96
N GLU A 85 6.58 6.36 -11.13
CA GLU A 85 6.90 7.24 -10.02
C GLU A 85 5.59 7.78 -9.44
N ILE A 86 5.39 7.66 -8.13
CA ILE A 86 4.10 7.96 -7.52
C ILE A 86 4.12 9.06 -6.47
N GLY A 87 5.26 9.47 -5.98
CA GLY A 87 5.35 10.53 -4.97
C GLY A 87 4.67 10.22 -3.65
N ILE A 88 4.67 11.19 -2.74
CA ILE A 88 4.07 11.03 -1.40
C ILE A 88 2.56 10.77 -1.48
N PRO A 89 1.77 11.54 -2.24
CA PRO A 89 0.33 11.24 -2.34
C PRO A 89 0.05 9.84 -2.87
N GLY A 90 0.85 9.36 -3.80
CA GLY A 90 0.72 8.01 -4.33
C GLY A 90 1.04 6.94 -3.29
N ILE A 91 2.04 7.16 -2.45
CA ILE A 91 2.37 6.25 -1.34
C ILE A 91 1.21 6.19 -0.34
N VAL A 92 0.64 7.33 0.04
CA VAL A 92 -0.49 7.37 0.99
C VAL A 92 -1.71 6.64 0.42
N LYS A 93 -2.04 6.91 -0.83
CA LYS A 93 -3.16 6.23 -1.51
C LYS A 93 -2.93 4.71 -1.57
N ALA A 94 -1.74 4.29 -1.94
CA ALA A 94 -1.38 2.89 -2.02
C ALA A 94 -1.44 2.21 -0.65
N GLN A 95 -1.04 2.90 0.43
CA GLN A 95 -1.13 2.38 1.78
C GLN A 95 -2.58 2.15 2.21
N ILE A 96 -3.47 3.06 1.89
CA ILE A 96 -4.90 2.90 2.18
C ILE A 96 -5.43 1.63 1.51
N GLU A 97 -5.11 1.42 0.24
CA GLU A 97 -5.54 0.21 -0.48
C GLU A 97 -4.90 -1.05 0.08
N TYR A 98 -3.64 -0.98 0.47
CA TYR A 98 -2.94 -2.10 1.10
C TYR A 98 -3.62 -2.52 2.41
N VAL A 99 -3.94 -1.55 3.28
CA VAL A 99 -4.62 -1.83 4.56
C VAL A 99 -6.02 -2.39 4.30
N LYS A 100 -6.78 -1.80 3.39
CA LYS A 100 -8.13 -2.27 3.04
C LYS A 100 -8.12 -3.73 2.61
N LYS A 101 -7.12 -4.11 1.81
CA LYS A 101 -6.96 -5.49 1.37
C LYS A 101 -6.63 -6.43 2.52
N LYS A 102 -5.69 -6.01 3.39
CA LYS A 102 -5.24 -6.82 4.52
C LYS A 102 -6.35 -7.11 5.53
N ILE A 103 -7.22 -6.15 5.79
CA ILE A 103 -8.30 -6.32 6.76
C ILE A 103 -9.61 -6.82 6.13
N GLY A 104 -9.65 -7.05 4.83
CA GLY A 104 -10.87 -7.44 4.15
C GLY A 104 -11.97 -6.39 4.24
N PHE A 105 -11.59 -5.13 4.09
CA PHE A 105 -12.48 -3.98 4.32
C PHE A 105 -13.76 -4.05 3.49
N ASP A 106 -13.65 -4.37 2.21
CA ASP A 106 -14.81 -4.44 1.32
C ASP A 106 -15.79 -5.53 1.74
N GLU A 107 -15.26 -6.64 2.23
CA GLU A 107 -16.09 -7.73 2.77
C GLU A 107 -16.79 -7.30 4.05
N ALA A 108 -16.09 -6.59 4.93
CA ALA A 108 -16.67 -6.06 6.15
C ALA A 108 -17.79 -5.07 5.85
N ILE A 109 -17.60 -4.19 4.87
CA ILE A 109 -18.63 -3.24 4.45
C ILE A 109 -19.84 -3.97 3.89
N ARG A 110 -19.61 -4.99 3.04
CA ARG A 110 -20.75 -5.78 2.51
C ARG A 110 -21.56 -6.44 3.61
N ARG A 111 -20.88 -7.02 4.61
CA ARG A 111 -21.57 -7.64 5.76
C ARG A 111 -22.38 -6.61 6.53
N ALA A 112 -21.77 -5.48 6.85
CA ALA A 112 -22.45 -4.43 7.60
C ALA A 112 -23.69 -3.90 6.87
N ASN A 113 -23.61 -3.74 5.57
CA ASN A 113 -24.75 -3.30 4.78
C ASN A 113 -25.85 -4.34 4.74
N LYS A 114 -25.49 -5.61 4.60
CA LYS A 114 -26.46 -6.71 4.63
C LYS A 114 -27.17 -6.80 5.97
N GLU A 115 -26.45 -6.62 7.05
CA GLU A 115 -27.03 -6.60 8.40
C GLU A 115 -28.01 -5.44 8.55
N LYS A 116 -27.67 -4.26 8.04
CA LYS A 116 -28.56 -3.10 8.05
C LYS A 116 -29.85 -3.37 7.28
N GLU A 117 -29.75 -3.96 6.11
CA GLU A 117 -30.93 -4.33 5.33
C GLU A 117 -31.83 -5.29 6.08
N ASN A 118 -31.26 -6.33 6.63
CA ASN A 118 -32.02 -7.31 7.41
C ASN A 118 -32.66 -6.67 8.62
N HIS A 119 -31.96 -5.80 9.30
CA HIS A 119 -32.45 -5.11 10.48
C HIS A 119 -33.58 -4.14 10.13
N ALA A 120 -33.41 -3.36 9.05
CA ALA A 120 -34.43 -2.45 8.58
C ALA A 120 -35.69 -3.18 8.14
N THR A 121 -35.57 -4.33 7.52
CA THR A 121 -36.72 -5.18 7.17
C THR A 121 -37.44 -5.66 8.40
N GLY A 122 -36.74 -6.02 9.47
CA GLY A 122 -37.33 -6.50 10.72
C GLY A 122 -37.99 -5.41 11.55
N TYR A 123 -37.39 -4.22 11.63
CA TYR A 123 -37.87 -3.14 12.49
C TYR A 123 -38.65 -2.06 11.75
N ARG A 124 -38.57 -2.04 10.48
CA ARG A 124 -39.26 -1.04 9.69
C ARG A 124 -38.83 0.37 10.00
N GLY A 125 -39.71 1.24 10.00
CA GLY A 125 -39.46 2.65 10.12
C GLY A 125 -38.62 3.07 11.31
N ALA A 126 -38.59 2.32 12.35
CA ALA A 126 -37.75 2.67 13.49
C ALA A 126 -36.30 2.81 13.14
N ALA A 127 -35.83 1.97 12.26
CA ALA A 127 -34.44 2.02 11.87
C ALA A 127 -34.18 3.16 10.90
N SER A 128 -35.12 3.49 10.11
CA SER A 128 -34.89 4.50 9.12
C SER A 128 -34.89 5.88 9.69
N ALA A 129 -35.42 6.04 10.70
CA ALA A 129 -35.55 7.37 11.10
C ALA A 129 -34.31 8.00 11.47
N THR A 130 -33.80 8.12 11.52
CA THR A 130 -32.95 8.95 12.09
C THR A 130 -31.63 9.15 11.70
N GLY A 131 -32.24 9.16 11.58
CA GLY A 131 -31.41 9.46 11.38
C GLY A 131 -30.70 9.91 11.09
N TYR A 132 -30.96 9.82 11.39
CA TYR A 132 -30.29 10.45 11.21
C TYR A 132 -30.08 10.96 10.68
N GLN A 133 -30.40 11.07 10.99
CA GLN A 133 -30.20 11.79 10.69
C GLN A 133 -29.72 12.08 10.43
N GLY A 134 -30.02 11.86 10.95
CA GLY A 134 -29.42 12.26 10.90
C GLY A 134 -28.72 12.23 10.58
N ALA A 135 -28.82 12.03 10.85
CA ALA A 135 -28.04 12.25 10.65
C ALA A 135 -27.38 12.35 10.06
N ALA A 136 -27.60 12.08 10.23
CA ALA A 136 -27.08 12.43 9.80
C ALA A 136 -26.52 12.88 9.25
N SER A 137 -26.76 12.73 9.51
CA SER A 137 -26.34 13.35 9.18
C SER A 137 -25.63 13.76 8.92
N ALA A 138 -25.74 13.61 9.38
CA ALA A 138 -25.17 14.26 9.43
C ALA A 138 -24.41 14.70 9.13
N THR A 139 -24.40 14.65 9.40
CA THR A 139 -23.98 15.44 9.36
C THR A 139 -23.64 15.92 9.10
N GLY A 140 -24.07 15.66 9.52
CA GLY A 140 -23.90 16.43 9.60
C GLY A 140 -23.89 16.85 9.39
N ASN A 141 -24.13 16.90 9.56
CA ASN A 141 -24.30 17.73 9.61
C ASN A 141 -24.07 18.17 9.44
N ARG A 142 -24.07 18.03 9.77
CA ARG A 142 -24.05 18.75 9.86
C ARG A 142 -23.77 19.13 9.61
#